data_354f41f7c6e92d8d402278fc7fdc660d
#
_entry.id   354f41f7c6e92d8d402278fc7fdc660d
#
_cell.length_a   1.000
_cell.length_b   1.000
_cell.length_c   1.000
_cell.angle_alpha   90.00
_cell.angle_beta   90.00
_cell.angle_gamma   90.00
#
_symmetry.space_group_name_H-M   'P 1'
#
loop_
_entity.id
_entity.type
_entity.pdbx_description
1 polymer ?
#
loop_
_entity_poly.entity_id
_entity_poly.type
_entity_poly.pdbx_seq_one_letter_code
_entity_poly.pdbx_strand_id
1 'polypeptide(L)'
;TSERNMPELAIHAAQRLAALGGDATQVRAWLLPVWDRMVELPDALAEQHALKLVRALEAGLDALDAPWLARIESAQQANPRDARLQYLAGMACLKRQLWGKAQQLLTQATQQLSDPQLRASAWRHLAELAEQRGDDTAAASAWKQAALAR
;
A
#
# COMPACT_ATOMS: atom_id res chain seq x y z
N THR A 1 15.90 4.23 22.16
CA THR A 1 17.12 3.67 21.59
C THR A 1 17.12 3.82 20.07
N SER A 2 18.30 3.83 19.48
CA SER A 2 18.44 3.97 18.02
C SER A 2 17.73 2.85 17.24
N GLU A 3 17.74 1.64 17.73
CA GLU A 3 17.05 0.51 17.07
C GLU A 3 15.53 0.69 17.03
N ARG A 4 14.99 1.25 18.10
CA ARG A 4 13.55 1.49 18.22
C ARG A 4 13.04 2.51 17.22
N ASN A 5 13.86 3.56 16.95
CA ASN A 5 13.50 4.65 16.05
C ASN A 5 13.96 4.40 14.61
N MET A 6 14.73 3.36 14.37
CA MET A 6 15.35 3.11 13.07
C MET A 6 14.34 2.97 11.92
N PRO A 7 13.21 2.23 12.08
CA PRO A 7 12.21 2.15 11.00
C PRO A 7 11.64 3.51 10.63
N GLU A 8 11.30 4.33 11.62
CA GLU A 8 10.72 5.66 11.39
C GLU A 8 11.71 6.58 10.69
N LEU A 9 12.99 6.56 11.13
CA LEU A 9 14.03 7.35 10.50
C LEU A 9 14.27 6.95 9.06
N ALA A 10 14.30 5.65 8.77
CA ALA A 10 14.49 5.15 7.42
C ALA A 10 13.33 5.56 6.50
N ILE A 11 12.10 5.44 6.97
CA ILE A 11 10.91 5.83 6.20
C ILE A 11 10.94 7.34 5.94
N HIS A 12 11.21 8.13 6.97
CA HIS A 12 11.26 9.59 6.86
C HIS A 12 12.34 10.04 5.88
N ALA A 13 13.54 9.46 5.98
CA ALA A 13 14.64 9.77 5.08
C ALA A 13 14.28 9.43 3.63
N ALA A 14 13.66 8.26 3.41
CA ALA A 14 13.22 7.84 2.08
C ALA A 14 12.17 8.79 1.50
N GLN A 15 11.21 9.21 2.32
CA GLN A 15 10.17 10.16 1.90
C GLN A 15 10.78 11.52 1.52
N ARG A 16 11.74 12.02 2.32
CA ARG A 16 12.40 13.28 2.02
C ARG A 16 13.21 13.21 0.74
N LEU A 17 13.95 12.13 0.54
CA LEU A 17 14.75 11.94 -0.66
C LEU A 17 13.83 11.89 -1.90
N ALA A 18 12.72 11.17 -1.81
CA ALA A 18 11.76 11.10 -2.89
C ALA A 18 11.14 12.48 -3.19
N ALA A 19 10.80 13.25 -2.16
CA ALA A 19 10.23 14.59 -2.31
C ALA A 19 11.20 15.56 -2.97
N LEU A 20 12.51 15.38 -2.76
CA LEU A 20 13.56 16.21 -3.35
C LEU A 20 13.97 15.74 -4.75
N GLY A 21 13.28 14.77 -5.32
CA GLY A 21 13.61 14.22 -6.63
C GLY A 21 14.85 13.33 -6.64
N GLY A 22 15.18 12.75 -5.48
CA GLY A 22 16.34 11.90 -5.34
C GLY A 22 16.23 10.55 -6.03
N ASP A 23 17.31 9.79 -6.01
CA ASP A 23 17.43 8.51 -6.68
C ASP A 23 16.43 7.49 -6.11
N ALA A 24 15.54 7.00 -6.97
CA ALA A 24 14.56 5.99 -6.60
C ALA A 24 15.21 4.70 -6.08
N THR A 25 16.36 4.32 -6.61
CA THR A 25 17.12 3.17 -6.15
C THR A 25 17.53 3.33 -4.69
N GLN A 26 17.99 4.51 -4.30
CA GLN A 26 18.36 4.78 -2.92
C GLN A 26 17.15 4.79 -1.99
N VAL A 27 16.04 5.36 -2.45
CA VAL A 27 14.77 5.34 -1.68
C VAL A 27 14.36 3.90 -1.39
N ARG A 28 14.36 3.06 -2.41
CA ARG A 28 14.03 1.65 -2.26
C ARG A 28 14.99 0.92 -1.33
N ALA A 29 16.28 1.21 -1.43
CA ALA A 29 17.29 0.59 -0.58
C ALA A 29 17.07 0.91 0.89
N TRP A 30 16.64 2.14 1.21
CA TRP A 30 16.35 2.53 2.59
C TRP A 30 15.07 1.90 3.13
N LEU A 31 14.08 1.65 2.27
CA LEU A 31 12.82 1.04 2.68
C LEU A 31 12.89 -0.49 2.84
N LEU A 32 13.84 -1.12 2.16
CA LEU A 32 13.91 -2.59 2.13
C LEU A 32 14.08 -3.24 3.51
N PRO A 33 14.98 -2.77 4.40
CA PRO A 33 15.08 -3.38 5.73
C PRO A 33 13.79 -3.25 6.56
N VAL A 34 13.08 -2.13 6.40
CA VAL A 34 11.80 -1.92 7.10
C VAL A 34 10.74 -2.86 6.56
N TRP A 35 10.70 -3.03 5.24
CA TRP A 35 9.81 -3.98 4.59
C TRP A 35 10.05 -5.41 5.06
N ASP A 36 11.32 -5.85 5.05
CA ASP A 36 11.68 -7.21 5.47
C ASP A 36 11.22 -7.45 6.92
N ARG A 37 11.41 -6.46 7.78
CA ARG A 37 11.00 -6.56 9.18
C ARG A 37 9.48 -6.70 9.32
N MET A 38 8.72 -5.93 8.54
CA MET A 38 7.26 -5.99 8.57
C MET A 38 6.74 -7.36 8.10
N VAL A 39 7.36 -7.93 7.08
CA VAL A 39 6.91 -9.19 6.48
C VAL A 39 7.34 -10.40 7.30
N GLU A 40 8.59 -10.42 7.75
CA GLU A 40 9.16 -11.58 8.47
C GLU A 40 8.69 -11.63 9.92
N LEU A 41 8.56 -10.48 10.54
CA LEU A 41 8.18 -10.36 11.95
C LEU A 41 7.07 -9.31 12.09
N PRO A 42 5.83 -9.64 11.71
CA PRO A 42 4.75 -8.65 11.67
C PRO A 42 4.52 -7.91 12.98
N ASP A 43 4.72 -8.59 14.12
CA ASP A 43 4.50 -8.00 15.43
C ASP A 43 5.70 -7.17 15.93
N ALA A 44 6.84 -7.26 15.26
CA ALA A 44 8.05 -6.53 15.64
C ALA A 44 8.02 -5.06 15.22
N LEU A 45 7.17 -4.72 14.25
CA LEU A 45 7.02 -3.36 13.77
C LEU A 45 5.70 -2.78 14.30
N ALA A 46 5.79 -1.64 15.00
CA ALA A 46 4.59 -0.98 15.49
C ALA A 46 3.64 -0.63 14.34
N GLU A 47 2.33 -0.74 14.58
CA GLU A 47 1.30 -0.49 13.56
C GLU A 47 1.49 0.85 12.86
N GLN A 48 1.81 1.91 13.61
CA GLN A 48 2.04 3.23 13.04
C GLN A 48 3.19 3.26 12.03
N HIS A 49 4.27 2.51 12.30
CA HIS A 49 5.41 2.43 11.39
C HIS A 49 5.07 1.61 10.16
N ALA A 50 4.31 0.53 10.33
CA ALA A 50 3.85 -0.28 9.21
C ALA A 50 2.96 0.53 8.27
N LEU A 51 2.04 1.34 8.82
CA LEU A 51 1.18 2.22 8.01
C LEU A 51 1.98 3.28 7.27
N LYS A 52 2.98 3.88 7.93
CA LYS A 52 3.86 4.85 7.26
C LYS A 52 4.64 4.20 6.12
N LEU A 53 5.12 2.98 6.31
CA LEU A 53 5.79 2.23 5.26
C LEU A 53 4.86 1.98 4.07
N VAL A 54 3.63 1.54 4.33
CA VAL A 54 2.64 1.30 3.29
C VAL A 54 2.40 2.57 2.47
N ARG A 55 2.23 3.71 3.15
CA ARG A 55 2.01 4.99 2.47
C ARG A 55 3.22 5.43 1.65
N ALA A 56 4.42 5.20 2.18
CA ALA A 56 5.66 5.54 1.46
C ALA A 56 5.80 4.69 0.19
N LEU A 57 5.51 3.41 0.27
CA LEU A 57 5.57 2.51 -0.89
C LEU A 57 4.49 2.86 -1.90
N GLU A 58 3.27 3.16 -1.45
CA GLU A 58 2.19 3.60 -2.33
C GLU A 58 2.56 4.86 -3.10
N ALA A 59 3.09 5.86 -2.41
CA ALA A 59 3.48 7.12 -3.02
C ALA A 59 4.56 6.94 -4.08
N GLY A 60 5.43 5.93 -3.91
CA GLY A 60 6.52 5.64 -4.83
C GLY A 60 6.26 4.47 -5.78
N LEU A 61 5.02 4.01 -5.94
CA LEU A 61 4.72 2.83 -6.76
C LEU A 61 5.21 2.97 -8.20
N ASP A 62 5.13 4.18 -8.77
CA ASP A 62 5.60 4.41 -10.14
C ASP A 62 7.11 4.20 -10.28
N ALA A 63 7.85 4.35 -9.20
CA ALA A 63 9.29 4.18 -9.18
C ALA A 63 9.72 2.76 -8.76
N LEU A 64 8.78 1.89 -8.38
CA LEU A 64 9.12 0.53 -7.99
C LEU A 64 9.50 -0.31 -9.20
N ASP A 65 10.61 -1.02 -9.06
CA ASP A 65 11.09 -1.92 -10.10
C ASP A 65 10.44 -3.30 -10.00
N ALA A 66 10.71 -4.16 -10.97
CA ALA A 66 10.14 -5.51 -11.01
C ALA A 66 10.45 -6.34 -9.75
N PRO A 67 11.67 -6.30 -9.18
CA PRO A 67 11.93 -7.01 -7.92
C PRO A 67 11.06 -6.56 -6.77
N TRP A 68 10.78 -5.25 -6.64
CA TRP A 68 9.90 -4.74 -5.60
C TRP A 68 8.47 -5.18 -5.79
N LEU A 69 7.95 -5.12 -7.01
CA LEU A 69 6.60 -5.57 -7.32
C LEU A 69 6.46 -7.07 -7.00
N ALA A 70 7.48 -7.86 -7.32
CA ALA A 70 7.50 -9.28 -7.01
C ALA A 70 7.50 -9.52 -5.49
N ARG A 71 8.23 -8.69 -4.72
CA ARG A 71 8.24 -8.80 -3.25
C ARG A 71 6.86 -8.54 -2.66
N ILE A 72 6.19 -7.49 -3.14
CA ILE A 72 4.84 -7.16 -2.67
C ILE A 72 3.87 -8.31 -2.99
N GLU A 73 3.92 -8.82 -4.20
CA GLU A 73 3.07 -9.93 -4.63
C GLU A 73 3.32 -11.18 -3.82
N SER A 74 4.58 -11.56 -3.65
CA SER A 74 4.96 -12.75 -2.88
C SER A 74 4.55 -12.64 -1.41
N ALA A 75 4.73 -11.48 -0.81
CA ALA A 75 4.35 -11.23 0.58
C ALA A 75 2.83 -11.35 0.75
N GLN A 76 2.06 -10.81 -0.19
CA GLN A 76 0.61 -10.89 -0.15
C GLN A 76 0.13 -12.33 -0.30
N GLN A 77 0.72 -13.11 -1.20
CA GLN A 77 0.39 -14.51 -1.38
C GLN A 77 0.71 -15.36 -0.15
N ALA A 78 1.83 -15.05 0.52
CA ALA A 78 2.23 -15.74 1.73
C ALA A 78 1.38 -15.34 2.95
N ASN A 79 0.78 -14.15 2.92
CA ASN A 79 -0.01 -13.59 4.02
C ASN A 79 -1.36 -13.09 3.49
N PRO A 80 -2.23 -13.99 3.02
CA PRO A 80 -3.42 -13.59 2.26
C PRO A 80 -4.46 -12.84 3.07
N ARG A 81 -4.36 -12.84 4.40
CA ARG A 81 -5.28 -12.13 5.28
C ARG A 81 -4.75 -10.79 5.78
N ASP A 82 -3.52 -10.43 5.41
CA ASP A 82 -2.95 -9.15 5.82
C ASP A 82 -3.51 -8.04 4.93
N ALA A 83 -4.36 -7.20 5.51
CA ALA A 83 -5.06 -6.14 4.76
C ALA A 83 -4.09 -5.11 4.17
N ARG A 84 -2.98 -4.84 4.85
CA ARG A 84 -1.97 -3.89 4.35
C ARG A 84 -1.31 -4.42 3.08
N LEU A 85 -1.01 -5.71 3.05
CA LEU A 85 -0.44 -6.36 1.87
C LEU A 85 -1.48 -6.48 0.75
N GLN A 86 -2.73 -6.77 1.09
CA GLN A 86 -3.82 -6.76 0.10
C GLN A 86 -3.94 -5.39 -0.56
N TYR A 87 -3.87 -4.32 0.24
CA TYR A 87 -3.93 -2.95 -0.24
C TYR A 87 -2.77 -2.64 -1.19
N LEU A 88 -1.53 -2.89 -0.75
CA LEU A 88 -0.34 -2.64 -1.57
C LEU A 88 -0.34 -3.45 -2.86
N ALA A 89 -0.67 -4.74 -2.78
CA ALA A 89 -0.72 -5.59 -3.96
C ALA A 89 -1.84 -5.12 -4.91
N GLY A 90 -2.98 -4.70 -4.36
CA GLY A 90 -4.06 -4.12 -5.16
C GLY A 90 -3.64 -2.86 -5.89
N MET A 91 -2.95 -1.96 -5.21
CA MET A 91 -2.43 -0.73 -5.82
C MET A 91 -1.38 -1.03 -6.90
N ALA A 92 -0.51 -1.99 -6.64
CA ALA A 92 0.48 -2.43 -7.64
C ALA A 92 -0.22 -3.02 -8.88
N CYS A 93 -1.29 -3.78 -8.69
CA CYS A 93 -2.09 -4.29 -9.79
C CYS A 93 -2.74 -3.17 -10.61
N LEU A 94 -3.21 -2.10 -9.96
CA LEU A 94 -3.73 -0.93 -10.67
C LEU A 94 -2.68 -0.32 -11.59
N LYS A 95 -1.46 -0.15 -11.09
CA LYS A 95 -0.36 0.39 -11.89
C LYS A 95 -0.03 -0.48 -13.08
N ARG A 96 -0.20 -1.79 -12.95
CA ARG A 96 0.04 -2.76 -14.02
C ARG A 96 -1.19 -3.01 -14.87
N GLN A 97 -2.27 -2.28 -14.64
CA GLN A 97 -3.54 -2.41 -15.38
C GLN A 97 -4.18 -3.80 -15.26
N LEU A 98 -3.93 -4.47 -14.16
CA LEU A 98 -4.56 -5.76 -13.85
C LEU A 98 -5.84 -5.51 -13.04
N TRP A 99 -6.87 -5.03 -13.75
CA TRP A 99 -8.07 -4.46 -13.14
C TRP A 99 -8.85 -5.46 -12.28
N GLY A 100 -9.03 -6.67 -12.76
CA GLY A 100 -9.78 -7.70 -12.02
C GLY A 100 -9.10 -8.10 -10.72
N LYS A 101 -7.79 -8.31 -10.76
CA LYS A 101 -7.01 -8.67 -9.57
C LYS A 101 -6.94 -7.49 -8.59
N ALA A 102 -6.80 -6.27 -9.10
CA ALA A 102 -6.81 -5.06 -8.27
C ALA A 102 -8.14 -4.92 -7.54
N GLN A 103 -9.26 -5.10 -8.24
CA GLN A 103 -10.58 -5.04 -7.64
C GLN A 103 -10.74 -6.06 -6.51
N GLN A 104 -10.32 -7.30 -6.75
CA GLN A 104 -10.42 -8.36 -5.75
C GLN A 104 -9.63 -8.02 -4.49
N LEU A 105 -8.37 -7.63 -4.65
CA LEU A 105 -7.48 -7.33 -3.52
C LEU A 105 -7.95 -6.10 -2.74
N LEU A 106 -8.34 -5.03 -3.43
CA LEU A 106 -8.81 -3.81 -2.78
C LEU A 106 -10.14 -4.04 -2.05
N THR A 107 -11.04 -4.85 -2.61
CA THR A 107 -12.29 -5.20 -1.95
C THR A 107 -12.01 -5.95 -0.65
N GLN A 108 -11.09 -6.91 -0.67
CA GLN A 108 -10.70 -7.63 0.54
C GLN A 108 -10.09 -6.68 1.58
N ALA A 109 -9.24 -5.76 1.12
CA ALA A 109 -8.58 -4.80 2.01
C ALA A 109 -9.59 -3.90 2.72
N THR A 110 -10.65 -3.45 2.04
CA THR A 110 -11.65 -2.57 2.67
C THR A 110 -12.34 -3.21 3.87
N GLN A 111 -12.40 -4.54 3.91
CA GLN A 111 -13.08 -5.26 4.98
C GLN A 111 -12.25 -5.36 6.25
N GLN A 112 -10.92 -5.24 6.14
CA GLN A 112 -10.03 -5.50 7.26
C GLN A 112 -9.08 -4.36 7.59
N LEU A 113 -8.91 -3.36 6.73
CA LEU A 113 -8.06 -2.22 7.02
C LEU A 113 -8.60 -1.43 8.21
N SER A 114 -7.75 -1.27 9.23
CA SER A 114 -8.11 -0.47 10.40
C SER A 114 -7.89 1.01 10.19
N ASP A 115 -6.93 1.39 9.35
CA ASP A 115 -6.63 2.81 9.10
C ASP A 115 -7.70 3.44 8.20
N PRO A 116 -8.40 4.49 8.69
CA PRO A 116 -9.46 5.12 7.90
C PRO A 116 -8.99 5.72 6.58
N GLN A 117 -7.78 6.28 6.55
CA GLN A 117 -7.26 6.90 5.32
C GLN A 117 -6.98 5.87 4.24
N LEU A 118 -6.36 4.74 4.60
CA LEU A 118 -6.12 3.66 3.65
C LEU A 118 -7.43 3.03 3.19
N ARG A 119 -8.37 2.85 4.10
CA ARG A 119 -9.69 2.31 3.76
C ARG A 119 -10.44 3.23 2.80
N ALA A 120 -10.42 4.53 3.05
CA ALA A 120 -11.01 5.52 2.15
C ALA A 120 -10.33 5.50 0.78
N SER A 121 -9.02 5.40 0.74
CA SER A 121 -8.26 5.30 -0.51
C SER A 121 -8.64 4.04 -1.30
N ALA A 122 -8.76 2.91 -0.63
CA ALA A 122 -9.18 1.66 -1.27
C ALA A 122 -10.57 1.80 -1.90
N TRP A 123 -11.52 2.39 -1.19
CA TRP A 123 -12.85 2.64 -1.71
C TRP A 123 -12.86 3.61 -2.90
N ARG A 124 -12.06 4.67 -2.86
CA ARG A 124 -11.96 5.60 -3.99
C ARG A 124 -11.47 4.90 -5.25
N HIS A 125 -10.45 4.05 -5.13
CA HIS A 125 -9.94 3.31 -6.28
C HIS A 125 -10.94 2.27 -6.79
N LEU A 126 -11.70 1.64 -5.90
CA LEU A 126 -12.80 0.76 -6.30
C LEU A 126 -13.89 1.51 -7.05
N ALA A 127 -14.20 2.75 -6.61
CA ALA A 127 -15.17 3.60 -7.29
C ALA A 127 -14.70 3.95 -8.70
N GLU A 128 -13.43 4.32 -8.85
CA GLU A 128 -12.84 4.61 -10.15
C GLU A 128 -12.88 3.41 -11.09
N LEU A 129 -12.57 2.21 -10.56
CA LEU A 129 -12.67 0.97 -11.33
C LEU A 129 -14.11 0.71 -11.78
N ALA A 130 -15.08 0.94 -10.91
CA ALA A 130 -16.50 0.78 -11.24
C ALA A 130 -16.91 1.74 -12.34
N GLU A 131 -16.50 3.01 -12.27
CA GLU A 131 -16.76 4.01 -13.31
C GLU A 131 -16.14 3.57 -14.64
N GLN A 132 -14.93 3.05 -14.60
CA GLN A 132 -14.21 2.61 -15.80
C GLN A 132 -14.95 1.48 -16.52
N ARG A 133 -15.60 0.57 -15.79
CA ARG A 133 -16.38 -0.51 -16.38
C ARG A 133 -17.84 -0.16 -16.63
N GLY A 134 -18.24 1.09 -16.33
CA GLY A 134 -19.61 1.56 -16.58
C GLY A 134 -20.63 1.13 -15.53
N ASP A 135 -20.21 0.66 -14.37
CA ASP A 135 -21.09 0.27 -13.27
C ASP A 135 -21.35 1.45 -12.34
N ASP A 136 -22.31 2.28 -12.69
CA ASP A 136 -22.61 3.52 -11.95
C ASP A 136 -23.12 3.24 -10.54
N THR A 137 -23.87 2.17 -10.35
CA THR A 137 -24.40 1.80 -9.04
C THR A 137 -23.27 1.42 -8.09
N ALA A 138 -22.34 0.58 -8.54
CA ALA A 138 -21.18 0.21 -7.75
C ALA A 138 -20.28 1.41 -7.48
N ALA A 139 -20.11 2.29 -8.46
CA ALA A 139 -19.31 3.51 -8.29
C ALA A 139 -19.89 4.40 -7.21
N ALA A 140 -21.20 4.68 -7.25
CA ALA A 140 -21.86 5.52 -6.25
C ALA A 140 -21.75 4.94 -4.85
N SER A 141 -21.93 3.64 -4.71
CA SER A 141 -21.78 2.93 -3.44
C SER A 141 -20.35 3.06 -2.89
N ALA A 142 -19.36 2.85 -3.74
CA ALA A 142 -17.94 2.93 -3.32
C ALA A 142 -17.56 4.36 -2.94
N TRP A 143 -18.01 5.37 -3.67
CA TRP A 143 -17.77 6.77 -3.31
C TRP A 143 -18.37 7.12 -1.96
N LYS A 144 -19.57 6.63 -1.69
CA LYS A 144 -20.22 6.81 -0.39
C LYS A 144 -19.40 6.20 0.73
N GLN A 145 -18.93 4.97 0.54
CA GLN A 145 -18.08 4.30 1.54
C GLN A 145 -16.77 5.06 1.77
N ALA A 146 -16.17 5.59 0.72
CA ALA A 146 -14.94 6.39 0.83
C ALA A 146 -15.17 7.62 1.70
N ALA A 147 -16.30 8.30 1.52
CA ALA A 147 -16.67 9.47 2.32
C ALA A 147 -16.90 9.11 3.80
N LEU A 148 -17.53 7.97 4.06
CA LEU A 148 -17.84 7.53 5.41
C LEU A 148 -16.60 7.02 6.16
N ALA A 149 -15.56 6.60 5.46
CA ALA A 149 -14.35 6.03 6.06
C ALA A 149 -13.40 7.09 6.63
N ARG A 150 -13.63 8.36 6.37
CA ARG A 150 -12.77 9.44 6.85
C ARG A 150 -12.89 9.65 8.37
#